data_fcc627257f0295f01ef21bd8c586a0a5
#
_entry.id   fcc627257f0295f01ef21bd8c586a0a5
#
_cell.length_a   1.000
_cell.length_b   1.000
_cell.length_c   1.000
_cell.angle_alpha   90.00
_cell.angle_beta   90.00
_cell.angle_gamma   90.00
#
_symmetry.space_group_name_H-M   'P 1'
#
loop_
_entity.id
_entity.type
_entity.pdbx_description
1 polymer ?
#
loop_
_entity_poly.entity_id
_entity_poly.type
_entity_poly.pdbx_seq_one_letter_code
_entity_poly.pdbx_strand_id
1 'polypeptide(L)'
;MFMYTDYNQRLLDNVKKIHFIGCGGSGMYPLIQILAAKGYEISGSDVLDGSIIRYEREMGVKVSLGHSADNVIGTDMVVYSAAISKDNVELNAAASYGIPTIERSVLLGYVSRLYKQSICVSGTHGKTTTTSMI
;
A
#
# COMPACT_ATOMS: atom_id res chain seq x y z
N MET A 1 -3.75 16.45 -18.83
CA MET A 1 -2.92 16.68 -17.82
C MET A 1 -3.59 16.85 -16.57
N PHE A 2 -4.45 17.78 -16.46
CA PHE A 2 -5.14 17.93 -15.31
C PHE A 2 -5.88 16.73 -14.92
N MET A 3 -6.56 16.07 -15.80
CA MET A 3 -7.30 14.94 -15.45
C MET A 3 -6.46 13.84 -14.89
N TYR A 4 -5.30 13.66 -15.44
CA TYR A 4 -4.41 12.64 -14.95
C TYR A 4 -3.99 12.96 -13.54
N THR A 5 -3.70 14.20 -13.27
CA THR A 5 -3.31 14.61 -11.94
C THR A 5 -4.44 14.41 -10.96
N ASP A 6 -5.65 14.75 -11.35
CA ASP A 6 -6.79 14.55 -10.49
C ASP A 6 -7.01 13.09 -10.18
N TYR A 7 -6.90 12.25 -11.19
CA TYR A 7 -7.07 10.83 -10.97
C TYR A 7 -6.06 10.33 -9.95
N ASN A 8 -4.82 10.73 -10.09
CA ASN A 8 -3.79 10.28 -9.16
C ASN A 8 -4.03 10.80 -7.76
N GLN A 9 -4.55 12.00 -7.63
CA GLN A 9 -4.82 12.53 -6.32
C GLN A 9 -6.01 11.86 -5.67
N ARG A 10 -6.88 11.26 -6.46
CA ARG A 10 -8.03 10.60 -5.91
C ARG A 10 -7.86 9.12 -5.74
N LEU A 11 -6.68 8.61 -6.00
CA LEU A 11 -6.46 7.17 -5.96
C LEU A 11 -6.93 6.54 -4.65
N LEU A 12 -6.71 7.21 -3.55
CA LEU A 12 -7.10 6.68 -2.25
C LEU A 12 -8.34 7.33 -1.65
N ASP A 13 -9.08 8.08 -2.47
CA ASP A 13 -10.32 8.68 -1.98
C ASP A 13 -11.32 7.58 -1.65
N ASN A 14 -11.96 7.68 -0.51
CA ASN A 14 -12.94 6.72 -0.04
C ASN A 14 -12.35 5.36 0.27
N VAL A 15 -11.03 5.26 0.32
CA VAL A 15 -10.37 4.02 0.70
C VAL A 15 -10.01 4.09 2.17
N LYS A 16 -10.41 3.10 2.93
CA LYS A 16 -10.09 3.01 4.34
C LYS A 16 -9.35 1.74 4.66
N LYS A 17 -9.68 0.66 4.00
CA LYS A 17 -9.06 -0.64 4.25
C LYS A 17 -8.29 -1.09 3.04
N ILE A 18 -7.00 -1.33 3.22
CA ILE A 18 -6.12 -1.74 2.12
C ILE A 18 -5.48 -3.07 2.47
N HIS A 19 -5.55 -4.00 1.54
CA HIS A 19 -4.95 -5.31 1.71
C HIS A 19 -3.74 -5.44 0.81
N PHE A 20 -2.62 -5.92 1.36
CA PHE A 20 -1.38 -6.09 0.61
C PHE A 20 -1.10 -7.56 0.40
N ILE A 21 -1.02 -8.00 -0.84
CA ILE A 21 -0.69 -9.38 -1.16
C ILE A 21 0.83 -9.47 -1.22
N GLY A 22 1.41 -10.30 -0.38
CA GLY A 22 2.86 -10.40 -0.26
C GLY A 22 3.41 -9.33 0.68
N CYS A 23 2.72 -9.08 1.77
CA CYS A 23 3.05 -7.97 2.64
C CYS A 23 4.40 -8.10 3.34
N GLY A 24 4.97 -9.30 3.39
CA GLY A 24 6.28 -9.49 4.00
C GLY A 24 7.46 -9.10 3.12
N GLY A 25 7.18 -8.67 1.90
CA GLY A 25 8.25 -8.25 1.01
C GLY A 25 8.84 -6.93 1.41
N SER A 26 10.14 -6.76 1.19
CA SER A 26 10.81 -5.54 1.60
C SER A 26 10.29 -4.31 0.88
N GLY A 27 9.76 -4.48 -0.34
CA GLY A 27 9.21 -3.35 -1.06
C GLY A 27 7.84 -2.92 -0.60
N MET A 28 7.14 -3.78 0.15
CA MET A 28 5.82 -3.45 0.66
C MET A 28 5.88 -2.75 2.01
N TYR A 29 6.87 -3.09 2.83
CA TYR A 29 6.95 -2.61 4.18
C TYR A 29 6.93 -1.07 4.29
N PRO A 30 7.73 -0.34 3.50
CA PRO A 30 7.70 1.12 3.62
C PRO A 30 6.34 1.71 3.29
N LEU A 31 5.66 1.16 2.30
CA LEU A 31 4.34 1.66 1.96
C LEU A 31 3.35 1.38 3.06
N ILE A 32 3.43 0.20 3.66
CA ILE A 32 2.54 -0.16 4.75
C ILE A 32 2.78 0.77 5.94
N GLN A 33 4.04 1.08 6.24
CA GLN A 33 4.34 2.00 7.32
C GLN A 33 3.74 3.38 7.09
N ILE A 34 3.89 3.89 5.89
CA ILE A 34 3.39 5.21 5.56
C ILE A 34 1.87 5.26 5.66
N LEU A 35 1.20 4.27 5.09
CA LEU A 35 -0.25 4.30 5.06
C LEU A 35 -0.85 4.01 6.43
N ALA A 36 -0.22 3.14 7.20
CA ALA A 36 -0.69 2.89 8.56
C ALA A 36 -0.58 4.16 9.41
N ALA A 37 0.50 4.91 9.21
CA ALA A 37 0.68 6.15 9.95
C ALA A 37 -0.36 7.20 9.56
N LYS A 38 -0.90 7.10 8.35
CA LYS A 38 -1.94 8.03 7.91
C LYS A 38 -3.33 7.63 8.34
N GLY A 39 -3.46 6.50 9.00
CA GLY A 39 -4.76 6.10 9.54
C GLY A 39 -5.51 5.06 8.74
N TYR A 40 -4.92 4.53 7.68
CA TYR A 40 -5.59 3.47 6.93
C TYR A 40 -5.54 2.16 7.72
N GLU A 41 -6.58 1.37 7.55
CA GLU A 41 -6.59 0.03 8.12
C GLU A 41 -5.89 -0.88 7.15
N ILE A 42 -4.82 -1.53 7.59
CA ILE A 42 -3.98 -2.33 6.72
C ILE A 42 -4.11 -3.80 7.06
N SER A 43 -4.25 -4.62 6.06
CA SER A 43 -4.14 -6.06 6.23
C SER A 43 -3.19 -6.58 5.15
N GLY A 44 -2.75 -7.80 5.30
CA GLY A 44 -1.87 -8.38 4.32
C GLY A 44 -1.82 -9.87 4.41
N SER A 45 -1.22 -10.49 3.40
CA SER A 45 -1.01 -11.93 3.39
C SER A 45 0.37 -12.22 2.84
N ASP A 46 0.96 -13.29 3.30
CA ASP A 46 2.23 -13.77 2.78
C ASP A 46 2.34 -15.24 3.07
N VAL A 47 3.20 -15.92 2.32
CA VAL A 47 3.39 -17.35 2.55
C VAL A 47 4.51 -17.62 3.54
N LEU A 48 5.35 -16.63 3.79
CA LEU A 48 6.47 -16.80 4.71
C LEU A 48 6.30 -15.90 5.92
N ASP A 49 6.69 -16.41 7.08
CA ASP A 49 6.60 -15.64 8.31
C ASP A 49 8.01 -15.12 8.65
N GLY A 50 8.27 -13.88 8.38
CA GLY A 50 9.59 -13.30 8.61
C GLY A 50 9.55 -12.14 9.58
N SER A 51 10.70 -11.50 9.77
CA SER A 51 10.79 -10.41 10.73
C SER A 51 9.95 -9.21 10.31
N ILE A 52 9.82 -8.96 9.01
CA ILE A 52 9.01 -7.85 8.55
C ILE A 52 7.56 -8.05 8.95
N ILE A 53 7.08 -9.28 8.87
CA ILE A 53 5.71 -9.58 9.28
C ILE A 53 5.50 -9.30 10.76
N ARG A 54 6.49 -9.58 11.59
CA ARG A 54 6.37 -9.27 13.00
C ARG A 54 6.27 -7.79 13.23
N TYR A 55 7.08 -7.00 12.52
CA TYR A 55 7.02 -5.55 12.66
C TYR A 55 5.66 -5.03 12.21
N GLU A 56 5.12 -5.61 11.15
CA GLU A 56 3.82 -5.19 10.64
C GLU A 56 2.72 -5.50 11.65
N ARG A 57 2.79 -6.66 12.27
CA ARG A 57 1.79 -7.01 13.29
C ARG A 57 1.87 -6.08 14.49
N GLU A 58 3.06 -5.66 14.84
CA GLU A 58 3.24 -4.73 15.94
C GLU A 58 2.65 -3.36 15.65
N MET A 59 2.57 -3.00 14.38
CA MET A 59 1.94 -1.75 13.99
C MET A 59 0.43 -1.84 13.91
N GLY A 60 -0.13 -3.02 14.11
CA GLY A 60 -1.57 -3.20 14.03
C GLY A 60 -2.05 -3.75 12.71
N VAL A 61 -1.14 -4.16 11.83
CA VAL A 61 -1.51 -4.75 10.56
C VAL A 61 -1.96 -6.19 10.79
N LYS A 62 -3.08 -6.55 10.17
CA LYS A 62 -3.57 -7.92 10.27
C LYS A 62 -2.91 -8.73 9.18
N VAL A 63 -2.04 -9.65 9.55
CA VAL A 63 -1.32 -10.45 8.59
C VAL A 63 -1.79 -11.90 8.66
N SER A 64 -2.15 -12.44 7.50
CA SER A 64 -2.52 -13.83 7.37
C SER A 64 -1.37 -14.58 6.71
N LEU A 65 -1.03 -15.74 7.22
CA LEU A 65 -0.05 -16.59 6.56
C LEU A 65 -0.81 -17.47 5.58
N GLY A 66 -0.40 -17.40 4.32
CA GLY A 66 -1.11 -18.08 3.26
C GLY A 66 -2.12 -17.16 2.59
N HIS A 67 -2.40 -17.43 1.33
CA HIS A 67 -3.34 -16.62 0.56
C HIS A 67 -4.72 -17.27 0.57
N SER A 68 -5.75 -16.46 0.65
CA SER A 68 -7.12 -16.95 0.64
C SER A 68 -8.05 -15.88 0.13
N ALA A 69 -9.06 -16.29 -0.60
CA ALA A 69 -10.05 -15.34 -1.10
C ALA A 69 -10.70 -14.54 0.03
N ASP A 70 -10.82 -15.15 1.21
CA ASP A 70 -11.44 -14.45 2.33
C ASP A 70 -10.64 -13.27 2.81
N ASN A 71 -9.36 -13.25 2.54
CA ASN A 71 -8.49 -12.18 3.04
C ASN A 71 -8.81 -10.83 2.42
N VAL A 72 -9.45 -10.77 1.27
CA VAL A 72 -9.76 -9.51 0.62
C VAL A 72 -11.18 -9.04 0.89
N ILE A 73 -11.99 -9.85 1.56
CA ILE A 73 -13.38 -9.47 1.81
C ILE A 73 -13.41 -8.25 2.72
N GLY A 74 -14.16 -7.25 2.33
CA GLY A 74 -14.32 -6.06 3.14
C GLY A 74 -13.24 -5.01 2.95
N THR A 75 -12.27 -5.26 2.07
CA THR A 75 -11.24 -4.26 1.80
C THR A 75 -11.69 -3.34 0.68
N ASP A 76 -11.15 -2.14 0.67
CA ASP A 76 -11.49 -1.15 -0.34
C ASP A 76 -10.51 -1.14 -1.49
N MET A 77 -9.32 -1.69 -1.30
CA MET A 77 -8.29 -1.73 -2.32
C MET A 77 -7.33 -2.85 -2.02
N VAL A 78 -6.82 -3.49 -3.05
CA VAL A 78 -5.82 -4.55 -2.91
C VAL A 78 -4.56 -4.13 -3.65
N VAL A 79 -3.41 -4.25 -2.98
CA VAL A 79 -2.12 -3.89 -3.56
C VAL A 79 -1.31 -5.17 -3.74
N TYR A 80 -0.68 -5.32 -4.88
CA TYR A 80 0.13 -6.49 -5.17
C TYR A 80 1.45 -6.06 -5.80
N SER A 81 2.45 -6.92 -5.73
CA SER A 81 3.73 -6.64 -6.38
C SER A 81 3.82 -7.40 -7.69
N ALA A 82 4.78 -7.03 -8.51
CA ALA A 82 4.98 -7.72 -9.78
C ALA A 82 5.35 -9.19 -9.59
N ALA A 83 5.80 -9.56 -8.41
CA ALA A 83 6.16 -10.95 -8.14
C ALA A 83 4.94 -11.85 -7.92
N ILE A 84 3.77 -11.28 -7.72
CA ILE A 84 2.57 -12.06 -7.46
C ILE A 84 2.03 -12.59 -8.79
N SER A 85 1.71 -13.87 -8.80
CA SER A 85 1.17 -14.49 -10.00
C SER A 85 -0.22 -13.96 -10.31
N LYS A 86 -0.53 -13.85 -11.58
CA LYS A 86 -1.87 -13.42 -11.98
C LYS A 86 -2.94 -14.42 -11.58
N ASP A 87 -2.53 -15.63 -11.25
CA ASP A 87 -3.48 -16.65 -10.81
C ASP A 87 -3.67 -16.63 -9.30
N ASN A 88 -3.05 -15.67 -8.61
CA ASN A 88 -3.17 -15.59 -7.17
C ASN A 88 -4.63 -15.53 -6.75
N VAL A 89 -4.99 -16.34 -5.76
CA VAL A 89 -6.38 -16.47 -5.34
C VAL A 89 -6.93 -15.14 -4.83
N GLU A 90 -6.10 -14.34 -4.19
CA GLU A 90 -6.57 -13.06 -3.66
C GLU A 90 -6.79 -12.04 -4.77
N LEU A 91 -5.93 -12.02 -5.79
CA LEU A 91 -6.15 -11.15 -6.92
C LEU A 91 -7.43 -11.52 -7.65
N ASN A 92 -7.65 -12.80 -7.86
CA ASN A 92 -8.87 -13.26 -8.53
C ASN A 92 -10.11 -12.93 -7.70
N ALA A 93 -10.02 -13.09 -6.40
CA ALA A 93 -11.16 -12.79 -5.54
C ALA A 93 -11.46 -11.30 -5.56
N ALA A 94 -10.44 -10.46 -5.53
CA ALA A 94 -10.66 -9.02 -5.58
C ALA A 94 -11.36 -8.63 -6.89
N ALA A 95 -10.92 -9.19 -8.00
CA ALA A 95 -11.56 -8.91 -9.28
C ALA A 95 -13.01 -9.37 -9.27
N SER A 96 -13.26 -10.52 -8.69
CA SER A 96 -14.60 -11.07 -8.62
C SER A 96 -15.53 -10.21 -7.78
N TYR A 97 -15.03 -9.64 -6.71
CA TYR A 97 -15.82 -8.80 -5.83
C TYR A 97 -15.87 -7.34 -6.27
N GLY A 98 -15.20 -7.00 -7.35
CA GLY A 98 -15.18 -5.62 -7.82
C GLY A 98 -14.29 -4.72 -6.99
N ILE A 99 -13.33 -5.28 -6.28
CA ILE A 99 -12.40 -4.49 -5.47
C ILE A 99 -11.26 -4.02 -6.36
N PRO A 100 -10.93 -2.73 -6.36
CA PRO A 100 -9.83 -2.24 -7.18
C PRO A 100 -8.50 -2.86 -6.78
N THR A 101 -7.69 -3.23 -7.76
CA THR A 101 -6.35 -3.74 -7.51
C THR A 101 -5.34 -2.82 -8.13
N ILE A 102 -4.20 -2.64 -7.49
CA ILE A 102 -3.19 -1.73 -7.95
C ILE A 102 -1.82 -2.33 -7.69
N GLU A 103 -0.92 -2.17 -8.62
CA GLU A 103 0.43 -2.67 -8.42
C GLU A 103 1.21 -1.76 -7.50
N ARG A 104 2.13 -2.35 -6.73
CA ARG A 104 2.91 -1.61 -5.75
C ARG A 104 3.59 -0.38 -6.33
N SER A 105 4.13 -0.50 -7.55
CA SER A 105 4.87 0.61 -8.15
C SER A 105 3.97 1.82 -8.40
N VAL A 106 2.72 1.58 -8.75
CA VAL A 106 1.78 2.68 -8.96
C VAL A 106 1.47 3.36 -7.65
N LEU A 107 1.25 2.59 -6.60
CA LEU A 107 0.98 3.15 -5.30
C LEU A 107 2.20 3.91 -4.77
N LEU A 108 3.38 3.37 -5.00
CA LEU A 108 4.61 4.03 -4.59
C LEU A 108 4.73 5.40 -5.26
N GLY A 109 4.42 5.48 -6.55
CA GLY A 109 4.46 6.74 -7.26
C GLY A 109 3.49 7.76 -6.67
N TYR A 110 2.30 7.31 -6.32
CA TYR A 110 1.30 8.17 -5.72
C TYR A 110 1.78 8.71 -4.37
N VAL A 111 2.29 7.82 -3.53
CA VAL A 111 2.76 8.20 -2.19
C VAL A 111 3.98 9.12 -2.30
N SER A 112 4.87 8.86 -3.25
CA SER A 112 6.03 9.71 -3.45
C SER A 112 5.62 11.13 -3.81
N ARG A 113 4.62 11.26 -4.64
CA ARG A 113 4.15 12.59 -5.01
C ARG A 113 3.54 13.33 -3.83
N LEU A 114 2.82 12.63 -2.97
CA LEU A 114 2.27 13.26 -1.79
C LEU A 114 3.39 13.76 -0.87
N TYR A 115 4.42 12.95 -0.70
CA TYR A 115 5.53 13.34 0.13
C TYR A 115 6.30 14.52 -0.48
N LYS A 116 6.47 14.51 -1.77
CA LYS A 116 7.15 15.62 -2.41
C LYS A 116 6.38 16.90 -2.25
N GLN A 117 5.09 16.84 -2.38
CA GLN A 117 4.29 18.04 -2.20
C GLN A 117 4.41 18.56 -0.77
N SER A 118 4.39 17.68 0.19
CA SER A 118 4.55 18.09 1.55
C SER A 118 5.89 18.74 1.79
N ILE A 119 6.92 18.15 1.25
CA ILE A 119 8.25 18.69 1.42
C ILE A 119 8.37 20.04 0.75
N CYS A 120 7.81 20.19 -0.41
CA CYS A 120 7.88 21.45 -1.10
C CYS A 120 7.20 22.54 -0.32
N VAL A 121 6.12 22.21 0.27
CA VAL A 121 5.41 23.18 1.04
C VAL A 121 6.19 23.63 2.20
N SER A 122 6.68 22.72 2.96
CA SER A 122 7.43 23.12 4.10
C SER A 122 8.77 23.45 3.73
N GLY A 123 9.18 23.08 2.60
CA GLY A 123 10.49 23.22 2.38
C GLY A 123 10.97 24.38 2.00
N THR A 124 10.33 25.24 2.13
CA THR A 124 10.86 26.33 1.83
C THR A 124 12.18 26.36 2.28
N HIS A 125 12.55 25.75 3.10
CA HIS A 125 13.82 25.88 3.50
C HIS A 125 14.49 24.81 3.34
N GLY A 126 14.05 24.20 2.90
CA GLY A 126 14.59 23.20 2.94
C GLY A 126 15.79 22.83 2.61
N LYS A 127 16.14 22.99 2.26
CA LYS A 127 17.11 22.63 1.99
C LYS A 127 17.56 21.72 2.66
N THR A 128 17.57 21.47 3.12
CA THR A 128 18.19 20.82 3.88
C THR A 128 17.70 19.68 4.17
N THR A 129 17.26 19.67 4.73
CA THR A 129 16.77 18.72 5.28
C THR A 129 16.24 17.82 4.51
N THR A 130 15.75 18.16 3.92
CA THR A 130 15.16 17.41 3.18
C THR A 130 15.60 16.19 2.97
N THR A 131 16.46 16.19 2.71
CA THR A 131 16.98 15.12 2.37
C THR A 131 16.86 14.12 3.23
N SER A 132 17.14 14.39 4.22
CA SER A 132 17.25 13.42 5.09
C SER A 132 16.16 12.53 5.09
N MET A 133 15.14 12.97 5.06
CA MET A 133 14.16 12.18 5.23
C MET A 133 13.94 11.33 4.23
N ILE A 134 14.56 11.37 3.36
CA ILE A 134 14.25 10.50 2.40
C ILE A 134 15.13 9.42 2.31
#